data_c30859a77c7cb85cf7557e4b5641100e
#
_entry.id   c30859a77c7cb85cf7557e4b5641100e
#
_cell.length_a   1.000
_cell.length_b   1.000
_cell.length_c   1.000
_cell.angle_alpha   90.00
_cell.angle_beta   90.00
_cell.angle_gamma   90.00
#
_symmetry.space_group_name_H-M   'P 1'
#
loop_
_entity.id
_entity.type
_entity.pdbx_description
1 polymer ?
#
loop_
_entity_poly.entity_id
_entity_poly.type
_entity_poly.pdbx_seq_one_letter_code
_entity_poly.pdbx_strand_id
1 'polypeptide(L)'
;MKYFTYKKCFSVLFLCLIFSCKKESIALNSTEALTSVVSKNIDLTPTSTTNQIIYHTNYSLSYVEKYEQAEWVAYTLSKKNLKQHNFKRPYFIQDNKVTTHSADWRNYKKSGYDKGHLCPAGDMTFSFDAYEETFLTSNISPQKHNFNSGIWNRLEQKTRYWAEKMGDLYVISGGVLNPKLKTIGYEKVAVPNYFYKIIASQKNGQVKVIAFLVPHEESKQPLYSFVTSVDEIEKLTKIDFFSKLEDTLENTIEKKSDYKDWSF
;
A
#
# COMPACT_ATOMS: atom_id res chain seq x y z
N MET A 1 30.08 -40.19 98.10
CA MET A 1 28.77 -39.71 97.54
C MET A 1 29.13 -38.81 96.36
N LYS A 2 29.04 -39.29 95.12
CA LYS A 2 29.32 -38.51 93.90
C LYS A 2 28.05 -38.42 93.12
N TYR A 3 27.54 -37.19 92.91
CA TYR A 3 26.41 -36.91 92.09
C TYR A 3 26.87 -36.81 90.65
N PHE A 4 26.22 -37.59 89.74
CA PHE A 4 26.40 -37.56 88.31
C PHE A 4 25.30 -36.69 87.70
N THR A 5 25.68 -35.60 87.06
CA THR A 5 24.74 -34.71 86.38
C THR A 5 24.67 -35.05 84.91
N TYR A 6 23.52 -35.46 84.42
CA TYR A 6 23.26 -35.69 82.97
C TYR A 6 23.02 -34.34 82.26
N LYS A 7 23.88 -34.05 81.30
CA LYS A 7 23.63 -32.96 80.33
C LYS A 7 22.84 -33.54 79.20
N LYS A 8 21.59 -33.05 79.01
CA LYS A 8 20.80 -33.31 77.81
C LYS A 8 21.33 -32.44 76.62
N CYS A 9 21.85 -33.09 75.59
CA CYS A 9 22.19 -32.45 74.28
C CYS A 9 20.91 -32.34 73.45
N PHE A 10 20.43 -31.13 73.24
CA PHE A 10 19.33 -30.84 72.30
C PHE A 10 19.90 -30.65 70.92
N SER A 11 19.71 -31.64 70.05
CA SER A 11 20.13 -31.55 68.62
C SER A 11 19.05 -30.84 67.85
N VAL A 12 19.31 -29.60 67.46
CA VAL A 12 18.41 -28.81 66.59
C VAL A 12 18.69 -29.20 65.14
N LEU A 13 17.78 -29.92 64.54
CA LEU A 13 17.81 -30.29 63.15
C LEU A 13 17.39 -29.08 62.30
N PHE A 14 18.37 -28.44 61.60
CA PHE A 14 18.11 -27.31 60.70
C PHE A 14 17.67 -27.86 59.34
N LEU A 15 16.38 -27.78 59.04
CA LEU A 15 15.79 -28.21 57.78
C LEU A 15 15.98 -27.08 56.76
N CYS A 16 17.05 -27.17 55.90
CA CYS A 16 17.22 -26.27 54.79
C CYS A 16 16.22 -26.56 53.66
N LEU A 17 15.15 -25.74 53.58
CA LEU A 17 14.27 -25.69 52.44
C LEU A 17 15.00 -25.00 51.27
N ILE A 18 15.47 -25.80 50.33
CA ILE A 18 16.01 -25.28 49.08
C ILE A 18 14.83 -24.91 48.16
N PHE A 19 14.47 -23.64 48.12
CA PHE A 19 13.60 -23.12 47.09
C PHE A 19 14.35 -23.13 45.74
N SER A 20 14.11 -24.18 44.93
CA SER A 20 14.52 -24.21 43.54
C SER A 20 13.62 -23.29 42.76
N CYS A 21 14.11 -22.07 42.53
CA CYS A 21 13.47 -21.13 41.58
C CYS A 21 13.75 -21.68 40.16
N LYS A 22 12.80 -22.44 39.58
CA LYS A 22 12.76 -22.71 38.17
C LYS A 22 12.53 -21.36 37.47
N LYS A 23 13.57 -20.78 36.85
CA LYS A 23 13.42 -19.80 35.79
C LYS A 23 12.76 -20.52 34.62
N GLU A 24 11.44 -20.40 34.48
CA GLU A 24 10.78 -20.63 33.22
C GLU A 24 11.26 -19.53 32.27
N SER A 25 12.18 -19.89 31.39
CA SER A 25 12.46 -19.09 30.21
C SER A 25 11.24 -19.22 29.30
N ILE A 26 10.37 -18.22 29.36
CA ILE A 26 9.35 -18.02 28.34
C ILE A 26 10.11 -17.67 27.07
N ALA A 27 10.46 -18.68 26.27
CA ALA A 27 10.78 -18.49 24.88
C ALA A 27 9.46 -18.08 24.23
N LEU A 28 9.19 -16.75 24.15
CA LEU A 28 8.17 -16.24 23.26
C LEU A 28 8.59 -16.70 21.86
N ASN A 29 7.84 -17.64 21.33
CA ASN A 29 7.97 -18.04 19.93
C ASN A 29 7.78 -16.78 19.10
N SER A 30 8.85 -16.32 18.46
CA SER A 30 8.84 -15.13 17.57
C SER A 30 7.75 -15.22 16.50
N THR A 31 7.32 -16.44 16.15
CA THR A 31 6.22 -16.72 15.22
C THR A 31 4.85 -16.39 15.80
N GLU A 32 4.60 -16.58 17.10
CA GLU A 32 3.31 -16.24 17.72
C GLU A 32 3.17 -14.72 17.95
N ALA A 33 4.27 -14.04 18.26
CA ALA A 33 4.27 -12.57 18.38
C ALA A 33 4.01 -11.91 17.03
N LEU A 34 4.59 -12.40 15.94
CA LEU A 34 4.30 -11.95 14.56
C LEU A 34 2.83 -12.23 14.17
N THR A 35 2.26 -13.39 14.56
CA THR A 35 0.87 -13.75 14.23
C THR A 35 -0.15 -12.89 14.99
N SER A 36 0.15 -12.45 16.20
CA SER A 36 -0.76 -11.63 17.02
C SER A 36 -0.83 -10.15 16.58
N VAL A 37 0.23 -9.62 15.96
CA VAL A 37 0.27 -8.25 15.44
C VAL A 37 -0.56 -8.11 14.16
N VAL A 38 -0.71 -9.17 13.38
CA VAL A 38 -1.34 -9.15 12.05
C VAL A 38 -2.87 -9.33 12.09
N SER A 39 -3.50 -9.51 13.24
CA SER A 39 -4.97 -9.58 13.34
C SER A 39 -5.68 -8.22 13.44
N LYS A 40 -4.95 -7.11 13.54
CA LYS A 40 -5.49 -5.75 13.44
C LYS A 40 -5.53 -5.31 11.98
N ASN A 41 -6.58 -4.58 11.60
CA ASN A 41 -6.59 -3.80 10.36
C ASN A 41 -5.37 -2.87 10.37
N ILE A 42 -4.32 -3.26 9.67
CA ILE A 42 -3.08 -2.49 9.57
C ILE A 42 -3.37 -1.29 8.68
N ASP A 43 -3.04 -0.12 9.15
CA ASP A 43 -3.07 1.09 8.34
C ASP A 43 -1.87 1.08 7.40
N LEU A 44 -2.12 0.88 6.12
CA LEU A 44 -1.12 0.85 5.04
C LEU A 44 -1.06 2.18 4.27
N THR A 45 -1.65 3.26 4.81
CA THR A 45 -1.63 4.58 4.18
C THR A 45 -0.19 5.08 4.08
N PRO A 46 0.30 5.43 2.88
CA PRO A 46 1.65 5.97 2.69
C PRO A 46 1.82 7.32 3.38
N THR A 47 3.07 7.71 3.63
CA THR A 47 3.38 9.10 4.00
C THR A 47 3.06 10.06 2.85
N SER A 48 2.99 11.36 3.15
CA SER A 48 2.78 12.41 2.16
C SER A 48 3.96 13.37 2.16
N THR A 49 4.46 13.73 0.98
CA THR A 49 5.54 14.72 0.86
C THR A 49 5.04 16.16 1.07
N THR A 50 3.71 16.37 1.05
CA THR A 50 3.05 17.68 1.18
C THR A 50 2.15 17.80 2.40
N ASN A 51 1.91 16.71 3.13
CA ASN A 51 0.92 16.59 4.20
C ASN A 51 -0.53 16.87 3.74
N GLN A 52 -0.80 16.89 2.43
CA GLN A 52 -2.14 17.08 1.87
C GLN A 52 -2.76 15.71 1.52
N ILE A 53 -3.16 14.97 2.55
CA ILE A 53 -3.87 13.71 2.38
C ILE A 53 -5.38 13.96 2.35
N ILE A 54 -6.02 13.48 1.31
CA ILE A 54 -7.46 13.65 1.06
C ILE A 54 -8.12 12.27 1.13
N TYR A 55 -9.18 12.17 1.94
CA TYR A 55 -9.96 10.95 2.10
C TYR A 55 -11.28 11.07 1.34
N HIS A 56 -11.46 10.20 0.35
CA HIS A 56 -12.72 9.95 -0.32
C HIS A 56 -13.42 8.73 0.30
N THR A 57 -14.61 8.39 -0.18
CA THR A 57 -15.36 7.26 0.36
C THR A 57 -14.68 5.93 0.07
N ASN A 58 -14.10 5.79 -1.13
CA ASN A 58 -13.60 4.52 -1.64
C ASN A 58 -12.09 4.50 -1.89
N TYR A 59 -11.42 5.64 -1.82
CA TYR A 59 -9.97 5.77 -1.92
C TYR A 59 -9.47 6.98 -1.14
N SER A 60 -8.18 7.03 -0.90
CA SER A 60 -7.47 8.22 -0.39
C SER A 60 -6.33 8.58 -1.34
N LEU A 61 -5.87 9.81 -1.26
CA LEU A 61 -4.77 10.30 -2.08
C LEU A 61 -3.94 11.35 -1.34
N SER A 62 -2.69 11.52 -1.76
CA SER A 62 -1.87 12.68 -1.41
C SER A 62 -1.70 13.56 -2.64
N TYR A 63 -2.16 14.81 -2.55
CA TYR A 63 -2.11 15.76 -3.68
C TYR A 63 -0.89 16.67 -3.59
N VAL A 64 -0.29 16.95 -4.75
CA VAL A 64 0.89 17.82 -4.87
C VAL A 64 0.57 18.98 -5.82
N GLU A 65 0.20 20.11 -5.26
CA GLU A 65 -0.16 21.34 -5.98
C GLU A 65 0.88 21.73 -7.06
N LYS A 66 2.17 21.60 -6.72
CA LYS A 66 3.27 21.91 -7.64
C LYS A 66 3.21 21.11 -8.95
N TYR A 67 2.60 19.92 -8.93
CA TYR A 67 2.51 19.02 -10.07
C TYR A 67 1.08 18.85 -10.57
N GLU A 68 0.12 19.47 -9.89
CA GLU A 68 -1.31 19.42 -10.21
C GLU A 68 -1.86 18.00 -10.35
N GLN A 69 -1.41 17.10 -9.47
CA GLN A 69 -1.90 15.71 -9.42
C GLN A 69 -1.51 15.02 -8.11
N ALA A 70 -2.14 13.87 -7.86
CA ALA A 70 -1.75 13.04 -6.73
C ALA A 70 -0.37 12.40 -6.93
N GLU A 71 0.45 12.42 -5.87
CA GLU A 71 1.67 11.61 -5.82
C GLU A 71 1.37 10.13 -5.61
N TRP A 72 0.30 9.80 -4.88
CA TRP A 72 -0.28 8.47 -4.77
C TRP A 72 -1.79 8.52 -4.58
N VAL A 73 -2.46 7.45 -5.02
CA VAL A 73 -3.84 7.10 -4.71
C VAL A 73 -3.84 5.69 -4.15
N ALA A 74 -4.51 5.49 -3.01
CA ALA A 74 -4.57 4.22 -2.29
C ALA A 74 -6.01 3.79 -2.05
N TYR A 75 -6.33 2.50 -2.29
CA TYR A 75 -7.66 1.95 -2.15
C TYR A 75 -7.65 0.46 -1.85
N THR A 76 -8.74 -0.05 -1.32
CA THR A 76 -8.95 -1.49 -1.17
C THR A 76 -9.75 -2.03 -2.35
N LEU A 77 -9.14 -2.93 -3.13
CA LEU A 77 -9.84 -3.71 -4.15
C LEU A 77 -10.41 -4.96 -3.49
N SER A 78 -11.70 -4.91 -3.16
CA SER A 78 -12.35 -6.01 -2.46
C SER A 78 -12.92 -7.04 -3.44
N LYS A 79 -12.63 -8.33 -3.19
CA LYS A 79 -13.20 -9.43 -3.98
C LYS A 79 -14.72 -9.35 -4.13
N LYS A 80 -15.43 -8.96 -3.07
CA LYS A 80 -16.89 -8.82 -3.07
C LYS A 80 -17.39 -7.74 -4.03
N ASN A 81 -16.53 -6.76 -4.35
CA ASN A 81 -16.83 -5.59 -5.17
C ASN A 81 -16.45 -5.79 -6.66
N LEU A 82 -15.90 -6.95 -7.04
CA LEU A 82 -15.50 -7.23 -8.44
C LEU A 82 -16.68 -7.42 -9.41
N LYS A 83 -17.92 -7.29 -8.92
CA LYS A 83 -19.12 -7.32 -9.78
C LYS A 83 -19.13 -6.10 -10.68
N GLN A 84 -19.18 -6.35 -11.97
CA GLN A 84 -19.22 -5.31 -12.99
C GLN A 84 -20.65 -4.80 -13.20
N HIS A 85 -20.87 -3.50 -13.06
CA HIS A 85 -22.07 -2.82 -13.50
C HIS A 85 -21.71 -1.89 -14.65
N ASN A 86 -22.61 -1.79 -15.62
CA ASN A 86 -22.40 -0.94 -16.80
C ASN A 86 -23.08 0.41 -16.57
N PHE A 87 -22.37 1.34 -15.95
CA PHE A 87 -22.85 2.70 -15.73
C PHE A 87 -22.52 3.61 -16.91
N LYS A 88 -23.36 4.63 -17.15
CA LYS A 88 -23.02 5.72 -18.06
C LYS A 88 -21.79 6.46 -17.52
N ARG A 89 -20.79 6.66 -18.39
CA ARG A 89 -19.54 7.33 -18.00
C ARG A 89 -19.81 8.77 -17.56
N PRO A 90 -19.38 9.18 -16.34
CA PRO A 90 -19.48 10.55 -15.85
C PRO A 90 -18.55 11.51 -16.60
N TYR A 91 -18.79 12.80 -16.42
CA TYR A 91 -17.81 13.82 -16.80
C TYR A 91 -16.71 13.92 -15.74
N PHE A 92 -15.51 14.27 -16.17
CA PHE A 92 -14.44 14.64 -15.26
C PHE A 92 -14.73 16.00 -14.64
N ILE A 93 -14.62 16.10 -13.34
CA ILE A 93 -14.82 17.33 -12.56
C ILE A 93 -13.66 17.56 -11.59
N GLN A 94 -13.45 18.82 -11.22
CA GLN A 94 -12.45 19.16 -10.21
C GLN A 94 -12.84 18.60 -8.85
N ASP A 95 -11.84 18.24 -8.05
CA ASP A 95 -12.02 17.78 -6.70
C ASP A 95 -11.98 18.97 -5.74
N ASN A 96 -13.12 19.29 -5.15
CA ASN A 96 -13.27 20.39 -4.20
C ASN A 96 -12.66 20.09 -2.82
N LYS A 97 -12.23 18.84 -2.55
CA LYS A 97 -11.49 18.51 -1.33
C LYS A 97 -10.01 18.90 -1.42
N VAL A 98 -9.48 19.10 -2.61
CA VAL A 98 -8.18 19.74 -2.82
C VAL A 98 -8.33 21.23 -2.52
N THR A 99 -7.48 21.80 -1.66
CA THR A 99 -7.63 23.17 -1.14
C THR A 99 -7.72 24.23 -2.26
N THR A 100 -6.92 24.07 -3.30
CA THR A 100 -6.88 24.95 -4.48
C THR A 100 -7.76 24.46 -5.62
N HIS A 101 -8.55 23.41 -5.40
CA HIS A 101 -9.17 22.52 -6.39
C HIS A 101 -8.12 21.73 -7.17
N SER A 102 -8.48 20.53 -7.63
CA SER A 102 -7.58 19.77 -8.51
C SER A 102 -7.58 20.34 -9.93
N ALA A 103 -6.57 20.01 -10.71
CA ALA A 103 -6.41 20.49 -12.08
C ALA A 103 -7.69 20.32 -12.92
N ASP A 104 -8.05 21.36 -13.65
CA ASP A 104 -9.20 21.31 -14.54
C ASP A 104 -9.00 20.30 -15.68
N TRP A 105 -10.03 19.54 -16.01
CA TRP A 105 -9.98 18.54 -17.10
C TRP A 105 -9.61 19.15 -18.46
N ARG A 106 -9.82 20.47 -18.66
CA ARG A 106 -9.48 21.20 -19.90
C ARG A 106 -7.98 21.23 -20.17
N ASN A 107 -7.12 21.04 -19.16
CA ASN A 107 -5.67 20.88 -19.35
C ASN A 107 -5.33 19.71 -20.28
N TYR A 108 -6.16 18.68 -20.31
CA TYR A 108 -5.97 17.49 -21.16
C TYR A 108 -6.46 17.68 -22.58
N LYS A 109 -7.25 18.73 -22.86
CA LYS A 109 -7.82 18.97 -24.20
C LYS A 109 -6.72 19.29 -25.20
N LYS A 110 -6.62 18.46 -26.26
CA LYS A 110 -5.58 18.58 -27.29
C LYS A 110 -4.14 18.47 -26.78
N SER A 111 -3.93 17.91 -25.60
CA SER A 111 -2.60 17.71 -25.01
C SER A 111 -1.84 16.52 -25.62
N GLY A 112 -2.54 15.59 -26.25
CA GLY A 112 -1.98 14.31 -26.70
C GLY A 112 -1.95 13.24 -25.60
N TYR A 113 -2.51 13.53 -24.43
CA TYR A 113 -2.59 12.59 -23.31
C TYR A 113 -4.04 12.26 -22.93
N ASP A 114 -4.26 11.03 -22.51
CA ASP A 114 -5.48 10.58 -21.88
C ASP A 114 -5.57 11.12 -20.44
N LYS A 115 -6.80 11.22 -19.94
CA LYS A 115 -7.09 11.34 -18.53
C LYS A 115 -7.00 9.94 -17.90
N GLY A 116 -5.78 9.53 -17.54
CA GLY A 116 -5.52 8.20 -16.98
C GLY A 116 -5.84 8.14 -15.50
N HIS A 117 -6.61 7.13 -15.10
CA HIS A 117 -6.97 6.91 -13.70
C HIS A 117 -5.81 6.30 -12.91
N LEU A 118 -5.66 6.72 -11.65
CA LEU A 118 -4.78 6.08 -10.67
C LEU A 118 -5.54 4.99 -9.88
N CYS A 119 -6.72 5.32 -9.33
CA CYS A 119 -7.72 4.33 -8.91
C CYS A 119 -8.63 4.04 -10.11
N PRO A 120 -8.58 2.84 -10.72
CA PRO A 120 -9.29 2.55 -11.94
C PRO A 120 -10.82 2.62 -11.77
N ALA A 121 -11.51 3.24 -12.71
CA ALA A 121 -12.97 3.24 -12.74
C ALA A 121 -13.55 1.81 -12.76
N GLY A 122 -12.88 0.87 -13.43
CA GLY A 122 -13.27 -0.55 -13.48
C GLY A 122 -13.18 -1.28 -12.13
N ASP A 123 -12.46 -0.75 -11.16
CA ASP A 123 -12.36 -1.32 -9.81
C ASP A 123 -13.49 -0.84 -8.89
N MET A 124 -14.21 0.22 -9.29
CA MET A 124 -15.24 0.91 -8.50
C MET A 124 -16.66 0.77 -9.09
N THR A 125 -16.89 -0.18 -10.00
CA THR A 125 -18.20 -0.38 -10.64
C THR A 125 -19.23 -1.10 -9.76
N PHE A 126 -18.94 -1.37 -8.52
CA PHE A 126 -19.88 -2.00 -7.59
C PHE A 126 -21.00 -1.06 -7.12
N SER A 127 -20.83 0.26 -7.22
CA SER A 127 -21.88 1.27 -7.05
C SER A 127 -21.63 2.46 -7.98
N PHE A 128 -22.70 3.20 -8.32
CA PHE A 128 -22.57 4.40 -9.16
C PHE A 128 -21.73 5.47 -8.47
N ASP A 129 -21.94 5.72 -7.20
CA ASP A 129 -21.21 6.75 -6.43
C ASP A 129 -19.71 6.44 -6.38
N ALA A 130 -19.31 5.16 -6.14
CA ALA A 130 -17.93 4.76 -6.16
C ALA A 130 -17.30 4.92 -7.55
N TYR A 131 -18.04 4.57 -8.60
CA TYR A 131 -17.63 4.74 -9.99
C TYR A 131 -17.47 6.22 -10.35
N GLU A 132 -18.46 7.06 -10.01
CA GLU A 132 -18.44 8.50 -10.28
C GLU A 132 -17.29 9.21 -9.55
N GLU A 133 -17.03 8.84 -8.29
CA GLU A 133 -15.92 9.39 -7.48
C GLU A 133 -14.57 9.22 -8.17
N THR A 134 -14.35 8.17 -8.99
CA THR A 134 -13.09 7.99 -9.72
C THR A 134 -12.87 9.03 -10.82
N PHE A 135 -13.90 9.78 -11.24
CA PHE A 135 -13.78 10.83 -12.27
C PHE A 135 -13.44 12.22 -11.71
N LEU A 136 -13.12 12.31 -10.42
CA LEU A 136 -12.46 13.49 -9.86
C LEU A 136 -11.06 13.65 -10.44
N THR A 137 -10.70 14.86 -10.89
CA THR A 137 -9.41 15.07 -11.56
C THR A 137 -8.21 14.95 -10.63
N SER A 138 -8.40 14.92 -9.30
CA SER A 138 -7.38 14.53 -8.33
C SER A 138 -6.92 13.07 -8.46
N ASN A 139 -7.78 12.20 -9.02
CA ASN A 139 -7.47 10.79 -9.31
C ASN A 139 -6.85 10.58 -10.71
N ILE A 140 -6.54 11.66 -11.45
CA ILE A 140 -6.17 11.61 -12.87
C ILE A 140 -4.75 12.09 -13.08
N SER A 141 -4.02 11.36 -13.93
CA SER A 141 -2.68 11.75 -14.38
C SER A 141 -2.59 11.70 -15.91
N PRO A 142 -1.79 12.56 -16.56
CA PRO A 142 -1.59 12.50 -18.01
C PRO A 142 -0.92 11.19 -18.42
N GLN A 143 -1.63 10.39 -19.22
CA GLN A 143 -1.12 9.10 -19.71
C GLN A 143 -1.16 9.05 -21.24
N LYS A 144 -0.07 8.53 -21.85
CA LYS A 144 -0.06 8.22 -23.29
C LYS A 144 -1.12 7.17 -23.59
N HIS A 145 -1.86 7.31 -24.69
CA HIS A 145 -2.96 6.40 -25.01
C HIS A 145 -2.54 4.92 -25.02
N ASN A 146 -1.44 4.59 -25.71
CA ASN A 146 -0.97 3.21 -25.83
C ASN A 146 -0.39 2.64 -24.53
N PHE A 147 0.06 3.50 -23.60
CA PHE A 147 0.39 3.09 -22.24
C PHE A 147 -0.88 2.81 -21.44
N ASN A 148 -1.81 3.75 -21.40
CA ASN A 148 -3.05 3.68 -20.63
C ASN A 148 -3.91 2.47 -21.05
N SER A 149 -4.23 2.35 -22.34
CA SER A 149 -5.01 1.24 -22.89
C SER A 149 -4.23 -0.08 -23.02
N GLY A 150 -2.89 -0.03 -22.98
CA GLY A 150 -1.98 -1.15 -23.15
C GLY A 150 -1.50 -1.76 -21.83
N ILE A 151 -0.21 -1.51 -21.51
CA ILE A 151 0.47 -2.15 -20.36
C ILE A 151 -0.19 -1.81 -19.03
N TRP A 152 -0.65 -0.56 -18.84
CA TRP A 152 -1.29 -0.14 -17.60
C TRP A 152 -2.63 -0.86 -17.39
N ASN A 153 -3.50 -0.87 -18.41
CA ASN A 153 -4.76 -1.64 -18.37
C ASN A 153 -4.53 -3.15 -18.13
N ARG A 154 -3.48 -3.75 -18.74
CA ARG A 154 -3.14 -5.16 -18.46
C ARG A 154 -2.78 -5.38 -16.99
N LEU A 155 -2.07 -4.44 -16.35
CA LEU A 155 -1.72 -4.52 -14.95
C LEU A 155 -2.97 -4.37 -14.06
N GLU A 156 -3.90 -3.48 -14.40
CA GLU A 156 -5.19 -3.34 -13.70
C GLU A 156 -6.03 -4.63 -13.80
N GLN A 157 -6.13 -5.22 -14.99
CA GLN A 157 -6.84 -6.50 -15.18
C GLN A 157 -6.19 -7.62 -14.37
N LYS A 158 -4.85 -7.67 -14.32
CA LYS A 158 -4.13 -8.65 -13.51
C LYS A 158 -4.35 -8.42 -12.01
N THR A 159 -4.42 -7.16 -11.56
CA THR A 159 -4.73 -6.83 -10.15
C THR A 159 -6.13 -7.34 -9.77
N ARG A 160 -7.14 -7.13 -10.61
CA ARG A 160 -8.49 -7.70 -10.41
C ARG A 160 -8.48 -9.23 -10.37
N TYR A 161 -7.72 -9.88 -11.25
CA TYR A 161 -7.55 -11.34 -11.23
C TYR A 161 -6.95 -11.81 -9.89
N TRP A 162 -5.95 -11.13 -9.37
CA TRP A 162 -5.38 -11.47 -8.05
C TRP A 162 -6.36 -11.24 -6.91
N ALA A 163 -7.13 -10.15 -6.93
CA ALA A 163 -8.19 -9.93 -5.94
C ALA A 163 -9.24 -11.05 -5.94
N GLU A 164 -9.59 -11.57 -7.12
CA GLU A 164 -10.50 -12.71 -7.24
C GLU A 164 -9.91 -13.98 -6.61
N LYS A 165 -8.64 -14.26 -6.81
CA LYS A 165 -7.95 -15.47 -6.35
C LYS A 165 -7.50 -15.41 -4.89
N MET A 166 -7.00 -14.27 -4.46
CA MET A 166 -6.33 -14.13 -3.16
C MET A 166 -7.23 -13.49 -2.09
N GLY A 167 -8.28 -12.78 -2.48
CA GLY A 167 -9.13 -11.97 -1.62
C GLY A 167 -8.83 -10.48 -1.75
N ASP A 168 -9.21 -9.70 -0.74
CA ASP A 168 -9.03 -8.25 -0.76
C ASP A 168 -7.56 -7.85 -0.88
N LEU A 169 -7.30 -6.86 -1.74
CA LEU A 169 -5.97 -6.30 -1.97
C LEU A 169 -5.97 -4.81 -1.59
N TYR A 170 -4.90 -4.37 -0.96
CA TYR A 170 -4.61 -2.95 -0.82
C TYR A 170 -3.73 -2.51 -1.99
N VAL A 171 -4.16 -1.49 -2.73
CA VAL A 171 -3.52 -1.05 -3.97
C VAL A 171 -3.13 0.41 -3.84
N ILE A 172 -1.87 0.73 -4.16
CA ILE A 172 -1.35 2.08 -4.23
C ILE A 172 -0.85 2.31 -5.66
N SER A 173 -1.23 3.43 -6.26
CA SER A 173 -0.81 3.79 -7.62
C SER A 173 -0.41 5.26 -7.69
N GLY A 174 0.62 5.58 -8.48
CA GLY A 174 1.04 6.96 -8.67
C GLY A 174 1.99 7.14 -9.84
N GLY A 175 2.24 8.38 -10.19
CA GLY A 175 3.34 8.77 -11.08
C GLY A 175 4.58 9.17 -10.29
N VAL A 176 5.78 8.88 -10.81
CA VAL A 176 7.03 9.39 -10.22
C VAL A 176 7.15 10.88 -10.53
N LEU A 177 6.91 11.73 -9.54
CA LEU A 177 6.90 13.18 -9.68
C LEU A 177 8.28 13.77 -9.38
N ASN A 178 8.77 14.65 -10.25
CA ASN A 178 10.02 15.36 -10.05
C ASN A 178 10.04 16.70 -10.83
N PRO A 179 10.94 17.65 -10.49
CA PRO A 179 10.95 19.00 -11.09
C PRO A 179 11.31 19.08 -12.57
N LYS A 180 11.80 17.98 -13.18
CA LYS A 180 12.24 17.95 -14.58
C LYS A 180 11.16 17.45 -15.54
N LEU A 181 9.96 17.16 -15.05
CA LEU A 181 8.87 16.63 -15.86
C LEU A 181 8.33 17.68 -16.83
N LYS A 182 7.93 17.22 -18.01
CA LYS A 182 7.11 18.02 -18.93
C LYS A 182 5.76 18.28 -18.31
N THR A 183 5.09 19.32 -18.77
CA THR A 183 3.75 19.68 -18.29
C THR A 183 2.78 19.87 -19.44
N ILE A 184 1.48 19.72 -19.15
CA ILE A 184 0.39 20.01 -20.08
C ILE A 184 -0.56 21.07 -19.52
N GLY A 185 -1.26 21.74 -20.43
CA GLY A 185 -2.32 22.70 -20.08
C GLY A 185 -1.81 23.98 -19.41
N TYR A 186 -2.76 24.82 -19.04
CA TYR A 186 -2.48 26.15 -18.48
C TYR A 186 -2.10 26.06 -16.98
N GLU A 187 -2.55 25.03 -16.25
CA GLU A 187 -2.18 24.77 -14.87
C GLU A 187 -0.87 23.98 -14.75
N LYS A 188 -0.24 23.61 -15.88
CA LYS A 188 1.06 22.93 -15.91
C LYS A 188 1.04 21.57 -15.23
N VAL A 189 0.01 20.76 -15.49
CA VAL A 189 -0.10 19.40 -14.96
C VAL A 189 1.11 18.58 -15.43
N ALA A 190 1.86 18.02 -14.48
CA ALA A 190 3.10 17.29 -14.78
C ALA A 190 2.81 15.97 -15.49
N VAL A 191 3.71 15.56 -16.40
CA VAL A 191 3.63 14.29 -17.14
C VAL A 191 4.70 13.34 -16.60
N PRO A 192 4.34 12.33 -15.79
CA PRO A 192 5.31 11.38 -15.24
C PRO A 192 6.03 10.58 -16.32
N ASN A 193 7.33 10.31 -16.12
CA ASN A 193 8.09 9.41 -17.01
C ASN A 193 7.92 7.93 -16.62
N TYR A 194 7.50 7.67 -15.38
CA TYR A 194 7.22 6.34 -14.83
C TYR A 194 5.96 6.38 -14.00
N PHE A 195 5.23 5.28 -14.03
CA PHE A 195 4.13 5.01 -13.10
C PHE A 195 4.46 3.80 -12.25
N TYR A 196 4.03 3.83 -11.01
CA TYR A 196 4.17 2.70 -10.12
C TYR A 196 2.82 2.17 -9.63
N LYS A 197 2.80 0.90 -9.27
CA LYS A 197 1.68 0.25 -8.60
C LYS A 197 2.23 -0.73 -7.56
N ILE A 198 1.82 -0.54 -6.31
CA ILE A 198 2.15 -1.42 -5.18
C ILE A 198 0.87 -2.13 -4.78
N ILE A 199 0.93 -3.45 -4.61
CA ILE A 199 -0.22 -4.28 -4.30
C ILE A 199 0.15 -5.13 -3.09
N ALA A 200 -0.61 -4.99 -2.00
CA ALA A 200 -0.46 -5.78 -0.80
C ALA A 200 -1.66 -6.70 -0.59
N SER A 201 -1.40 -7.96 -0.25
CA SER A 201 -2.40 -8.93 0.18
C SER A 201 -2.11 -9.34 1.61
N GLN A 202 -3.13 -9.31 2.47
CA GLN A 202 -3.04 -9.81 3.83
C GLN A 202 -3.95 -11.03 3.99
N LYS A 203 -3.35 -12.19 4.33
CA LYS A 203 -4.10 -13.42 4.55
C LYS A 203 -3.45 -14.25 5.66
N ASN A 204 -4.26 -14.70 6.63
CA ASN A 204 -3.80 -15.55 7.75
C ASN A 204 -2.56 -14.99 8.46
N GLY A 205 -2.52 -13.67 8.68
CA GLY A 205 -1.41 -13.04 9.35
C GLY A 205 -0.16 -12.80 8.49
N GLN A 206 -0.14 -13.23 7.24
CA GLN A 206 0.96 -12.99 6.31
C GLN A 206 0.65 -11.82 5.39
N VAL A 207 1.62 -10.93 5.21
CA VAL A 207 1.56 -9.84 4.24
C VAL A 207 2.43 -10.23 3.04
N LYS A 208 1.85 -10.16 1.84
CA LYS A 208 2.56 -10.33 0.57
C LYS A 208 2.46 -9.03 -0.20
N VAL A 209 3.57 -8.57 -0.74
CA VAL A 209 3.66 -7.34 -1.52
C VAL A 209 4.27 -7.64 -2.88
N ILE A 210 3.76 -7.00 -3.92
CA ILE A 210 4.40 -6.89 -5.23
C ILE A 210 4.33 -5.45 -5.68
N ALA A 211 5.43 -4.96 -6.23
CA ALA A 211 5.53 -3.60 -6.73
C ALA A 211 5.97 -3.58 -8.20
N PHE A 212 5.45 -2.63 -8.94
CA PHE A 212 5.74 -2.41 -10.35
C PHE A 212 6.20 -0.99 -10.58
N LEU A 213 7.24 -0.84 -11.39
CA LEU A 213 7.70 0.45 -11.93
C LEU A 213 7.67 0.36 -13.45
N VAL A 214 6.74 1.06 -14.08
CA VAL A 214 6.45 0.94 -15.51
C VAL A 214 6.84 2.23 -16.23
N PRO A 215 7.74 2.19 -17.22
CA PRO A 215 8.00 3.35 -18.08
C PRO A 215 6.73 3.85 -18.74
N HIS A 216 6.55 5.17 -18.83
CA HIS A 216 5.36 5.78 -19.41
C HIS A 216 5.37 5.71 -20.94
N GLU A 217 5.37 4.49 -21.46
CA GLU A 217 5.40 4.20 -22.88
C GLU A 217 4.68 2.89 -23.21
N GLU A 218 4.37 2.69 -24.48
CA GLU A 218 3.81 1.42 -24.94
C GLU A 218 4.76 0.28 -24.67
N SER A 219 4.23 -0.85 -24.18
CA SER A 219 5.01 -2.06 -24.01
C SER A 219 4.18 -3.32 -24.19
N LYS A 220 4.75 -4.29 -24.92
CA LYS A 220 4.25 -5.66 -25.07
C LYS A 220 4.96 -6.65 -24.15
N GLN A 221 5.94 -6.19 -23.37
CA GLN A 221 6.66 -6.99 -22.40
C GLN A 221 5.70 -7.65 -21.39
N PRO A 222 6.01 -8.85 -20.89
CA PRO A 222 5.22 -9.45 -19.82
C PRO A 222 5.29 -8.60 -18.55
N LEU A 223 4.21 -8.61 -17.76
CA LEU A 223 4.09 -7.75 -16.57
C LEU A 223 5.22 -7.96 -15.56
N TYR A 224 5.67 -9.21 -15.37
CA TYR A 224 6.76 -9.52 -14.42
C TYR A 224 8.08 -8.82 -14.76
N SER A 225 8.28 -8.37 -16.00
CA SER A 225 9.47 -7.59 -16.40
C SER A 225 9.56 -6.20 -15.76
N PHE A 226 8.46 -5.73 -15.18
CA PHE A 226 8.37 -4.42 -14.51
C PHE A 226 8.31 -4.54 -12.99
N VAL A 227 8.47 -5.76 -12.44
CA VAL A 227 8.51 -5.97 -11.00
C VAL A 227 9.77 -5.36 -10.42
N THR A 228 9.61 -4.64 -9.33
CA THR A 228 10.68 -3.99 -8.58
C THR A 228 10.42 -4.13 -7.07
N SER A 229 11.30 -3.65 -6.23
CA SER A 229 11.07 -3.54 -4.79
C SER A 229 10.33 -2.24 -4.45
N VAL A 230 9.66 -2.20 -3.30
CA VAL A 230 9.08 -0.97 -2.76
C VAL A 230 10.19 0.04 -2.48
N ASP A 231 11.31 -0.39 -1.87
CA ASP A 231 12.51 0.44 -1.63
C ASP A 231 12.98 1.23 -2.87
N GLU A 232 12.91 0.64 -4.08
CA GLU A 232 13.30 1.35 -5.31
C GLU A 232 12.28 2.44 -5.67
N ILE A 233 11.00 2.22 -5.41
CA ILE A 233 9.97 3.24 -5.64
C ILE A 233 10.13 4.38 -4.62
N GLU A 234 10.40 4.07 -3.36
CA GLU A 234 10.65 5.05 -2.29
C GLU A 234 11.85 5.95 -2.58
N LYS A 235 12.95 5.36 -3.07
CA LYS A 235 14.11 6.14 -3.53
C LYS A 235 13.77 7.18 -4.58
N LEU A 236 12.83 6.86 -5.48
CA LEU A 236 12.42 7.74 -6.57
C LEU A 236 11.38 8.77 -6.12
N THR A 237 10.44 8.38 -5.25
CA THR A 237 9.29 9.21 -4.87
C THR A 237 9.51 10.00 -3.58
N LYS A 238 10.39 9.52 -2.69
CA LYS A 238 10.57 10.02 -1.32
C LYS A 238 9.34 9.83 -0.42
N ILE A 239 8.47 8.90 -0.81
CA ILE A 239 7.31 8.46 -0.05
C ILE A 239 7.72 7.19 0.69
N ASP A 240 7.34 7.08 1.95
CA ASP A 240 7.45 5.88 2.76
C ASP A 240 6.09 5.18 2.74
N PHE A 241 6.04 3.97 2.14
CA PHE A 241 4.76 3.33 1.82
C PHE A 241 4.15 2.52 2.96
N PHE A 242 4.93 1.99 3.84
CA PHE A 242 4.48 1.11 4.91
C PHE A 242 4.94 1.55 6.31
N SER A 243 5.20 2.83 6.50
CA SER A 243 5.75 3.49 7.70
C SER A 243 5.04 3.18 9.03
N LYS A 244 3.88 2.55 8.99
CA LYS A 244 3.12 2.17 10.20
C LYS A 244 3.24 0.68 10.54
N LEU A 245 3.99 -0.07 9.73
CA LEU A 245 4.35 -1.43 10.06
C LEU A 245 5.48 -1.46 11.10
N GLU A 246 5.69 -2.63 11.69
CA GLU A 246 6.86 -2.88 12.51
C GLU A 246 8.09 -2.97 11.59
N ASP A 247 9.19 -2.30 11.95
CA ASP A 247 10.38 -2.10 11.11
C ASP A 247 10.93 -3.40 10.48
N THR A 248 10.91 -4.53 11.23
CA THR A 248 11.40 -5.82 10.72
C THR A 248 10.51 -6.37 9.60
N LEU A 249 9.19 -6.23 9.74
CA LEU A 249 8.22 -6.65 8.72
C LEU A 249 8.29 -5.74 7.51
N GLU A 250 8.26 -4.43 7.72
CA GLU A 250 8.40 -3.39 6.71
C GLU A 250 9.64 -3.63 5.84
N ASN A 251 10.83 -3.62 6.45
CA ASN A 251 12.09 -3.89 5.77
C ASN A 251 12.11 -5.23 4.99
N THR A 252 11.37 -6.24 5.47
CA THR A 252 11.32 -7.55 4.82
C THR A 252 10.47 -7.53 3.56
N ILE A 253 9.32 -6.86 3.60
CA ILE A 253 8.38 -6.83 2.46
C ILE A 253 8.82 -5.83 1.39
N GLU A 254 9.44 -4.72 1.77
CA GLU A 254 9.84 -3.65 0.86
C GLU A 254 11.05 -4.01 -0.02
N LYS A 255 11.96 -4.82 0.50
CA LYS A 255 13.11 -5.33 -0.25
C LYS A 255 12.76 -6.38 -1.30
N LYS A 256 11.55 -6.97 -1.22
CA LYS A 256 11.14 -8.00 -2.18
C LYS A 256 10.97 -7.43 -3.58
N SER A 257 11.66 -8.03 -4.53
CA SER A 257 11.56 -7.72 -5.97
C SER A 257 11.24 -8.98 -6.81
N ASP A 258 10.76 -10.05 -6.17
CA ASP A 258 10.36 -11.26 -6.87
C ASP A 258 8.83 -11.41 -6.94
N TYR A 259 8.38 -12.19 -7.90
CA TYR A 259 6.96 -12.40 -8.18
C TYR A 259 6.49 -13.85 -7.94
N LYS A 260 7.29 -14.67 -7.24
CA LYS A 260 7.02 -16.10 -7.06
C LYS A 260 5.73 -16.40 -6.32
N ASP A 261 5.33 -15.49 -5.44
CA ASP A 261 4.07 -15.58 -4.70
C ASP A 261 2.84 -15.11 -5.51
N TRP A 262 3.04 -14.64 -6.75
CA TRP A 262 2.02 -14.04 -7.61
C TRP A 262 1.92 -14.80 -8.95
N SER A 263 0.73 -15.23 -9.32
CA SER A 263 0.51 -15.95 -10.58
C SER A 263 0.35 -14.97 -11.75
N PHE A 264 1.22 -15.05 -12.74
CA PHE A 264 1.15 -14.25 -13.97
C PHE A 264 0.46 -15.01 -15.11
#